data_024c44881a5446cccd404a41ea775878
#
_entry.id   024c44881a5446cccd404a41ea775878
#
_cell.length_a   1.000
_cell.length_b   1.000
_cell.length_c   1.000
_cell.angle_alpha   90.00
_cell.angle_beta   90.00
_cell.angle_gamma   90.00
#
_symmetry.space_group_name_H-M   'P 1'
#
loop_
_entity.id
_entity.type
_entity.pdbx_description
1 polymer ?
#
loop_
_entity_poly.entity_id
_entity_poly.type
_entity_poly.pdbx_seq_one_letter_code
_entity_poly.pdbx_strand_id
1 'polypeptide(L)'
;MTSALPEPAALAAAVGGRDRLALAKALNLLDDRRPAARQCAAAFLDALPTEKLDSGGHLIGITGPPGAGKSSLTAALIQVWRRRGLKVAILAVDPSSPITGGALLGDRLRMHASGADREVFIRSLACRGEFGGLSAEVWPMSLAMLAAFDIVLVETVGVGQKEIDVSKMTDTTCFVAQPASGDSIQFLKAGIMEIPHVIVVNKEDIGMAARKTLSELRNTLRRQMDPEGWQVPALSASAALGSGIEQLADALDSHREWLLARGQFTARRQRCQAEWLVKHLREEFGRYGINRLGGESALFAAVEE
;
A
#
# COMPACT_ATOMS: atom_id res chain seq x y z
N MET A 1 13.89 14.23 -27.13
CA MET A 1 14.36 12.89 -27.54
C MET A 1 13.34 11.88 -27.02
N THR A 2 12.48 11.34 -27.88
CA THR A 2 11.56 10.25 -27.53
C THR A 2 12.39 8.99 -27.37
N SER A 3 12.69 8.63 -26.12
CA SER A 3 13.28 7.31 -25.82
C SER A 3 12.35 6.24 -26.37
N ALA A 4 12.89 5.28 -27.13
CA ALA A 4 12.13 4.11 -27.59
C ALA A 4 11.52 3.39 -26.39
N LEU A 5 10.27 2.93 -26.54
CA LEU A 5 9.61 2.13 -25.51
C LEU A 5 10.37 0.82 -25.34
N PRO A 6 10.49 0.29 -24.11
CA PRO A 6 11.13 -0.98 -23.87
C PRO A 6 10.32 -2.16 -24.46
N GLU A 7 10.98 -3.25 -24.75
CA GLU A 7 10.30 -4.50 -25.09
C GLU A 7 9.65 -5.08 -23.82
N PRO A 8 8.30 -5.32 -23.79
CA PRO A 8 7.56 -5.62 -22.58
C PRO A 8 8.00 -6.91 -21.87
N ALA A 9 8.15 -8.02 -22.62
CA ALA A 9 8.48 -9.31 -22.04
C ALA A 9 9.93 -9.32 -21.49
N ALA A 10 10.89 -8.72 -22.20
CA ALA A 10 12.25 -8.59 -21.70
C ALA A 10 12.32 -7.72 -20.45
N LEU A 11 11.53 -6.63 -20.40
CA LEU A 11 11.44 -5.78 -19.22
C LEU A 11 10.84 -6.55 -18.02
N ALA A 12 9.77 -7.33 -18.23
CA ALA A 12 9.13 -8.14 -17.19
C ALA A 12 10.08 -9.22 -16.65
N ALA A 13 10.79 -9.92 -17.53
CA ALA A 13 11.80 -10.90 -17.13
C ALA A 13 12.93 -10.26 -16.31
N ALA A 14 13.43 -9.10 -16.73
CA ALA A 14 14.47 -8.38 -15.98
C ALA A 14 13.97 -7.91 -14.60
N VAL A 15 12.71 -7.43 -14.49
CA VAL A 15 12.07 -7.09 -13.21
C VAL A 15 11.96 -8.32 -12.31
N GLY A 16 11.48 -9.47 -12.83
CA GLY A 16 11.43 -10.74 -12.11
C GLY A 16 12.81 -11.21 -11.66
N GLY A 17 13.84 -10.96 -12.48
CA GLY A 17 15.26 -11.17 -12.16
C GLY A 17 15.83 -10.16 -11.16
N ARG A 18 15.02 -9.19 -10.67
CA ARG A 18 15.36 -8.19 -9.65
C ARG A 18 16.37 -7.14 -10.14
N ASP A 19 16.39 -6.85 -11.43
CA ASP A 19 17.15 -5.74 -11.97
C ASP A 19 16.52 -4.41 -11.54
N ARG A 20 17.24 -3.65 -10.72
CA ARG A 20 16.76 -2.36 -10.18
C ARG A 20 16.55 -1.30 -11.25
N LEU A 21 17.37 -1.31 -12.30
CA LEU A 21 17.24 -0.37 -13.41
C LEU A 21 16.02 -0.71 -14.26
N ALA A 22 15.79 -2.01 -14.51
CA ALA A 22 14.60 -2.50 -15.18
C ALA A 22 13.33 -2.14 -14.39
N LEU A 23 13.33 -2.33 -13.06
CA LEU A 23 12.20 -1.91 -12.22
C LEU A 23 11.97 -0.40 -12.30
N ALA A 24 13.02 0.42 -12.21
CA ALA A 24 12.87 1.86 -12.33
C ALA A 24 12.29 2.27 -13.70
N LYS A 25 12.71 1.60 -14.79
CA LYS A 25 12.14 1.80 -16.13
C LYS A 25 10.68 1.37 -16.21
N ALA A 26 10.33 0.23 -15.63
CA ALA A 26 8.96 -0.27 -15.56
C ALA A 26 8.03 0.69 -14.81
N LEU A 27 8.47 1.21 -13.66
CA LEU A 27 7.68 2.19 -12.90
C LEU A 27 7.52 3.51 -13.66
N ASN A 28 8.52 3.94 -14.44
CA ASN A 28 8.37 5.11 -15.30
C ASN A 28 7.43 4.84 -16.49
N LEU A 29 7.43 3.63 -17.06
CA LEU A 29 6.49 3.20 -18.09
C LEU A 29 5.05 3.20 -17.57
N LEU A 30 4.81 2.67 -16.35
CA LEU A 30 3.50 2.64 -15.71
C LEU A 30 2.99 4.04 -15.32
N ASP A 31 3.89 5.02 -15.15
CA ASP A 31 3.58 6.42 -14.87
C ASP A 31 3.33 7.26 -16.17
N ASP A 32 3.62 6.70 -17.33
CA ASP A 32 3.50 7.37 -18.62
C ASP A 32 2.10 7.21 -19.22
N ARG A 33 1.35 8.32 -19.29
CA ARG A 33 -0.04 8.35 -19.76
C ARG A 33 -0.21 8.40 -21.28
N ARG A 34 0.87 8.42 -22.07
CA ARG A 34 0.78 8.41 -23.54
C ARG A 34 0.16 7.10 -24.05
N PRO A 35 -0.69 7.13 -25.08
CA PRO A 35 -1.38 5.92 -25.57
C PRO A 35 -0.45 4.74 -25.89
N ALA A 36 0.67 5.01 -26.57
CA ALA A 36 1.64 3.96 -26.90
C ALA A 36 2.34 3.37 -25.65
N ALA A 37 2.60 4.21 -24.63
CA ALA A 37 3.17 3.75 -23.37
C ALA A 37 2.16 2.89 -22.58
N ARG A 38 0.87 3.23 -22.59
CA ARG A 38 -0.18 2.43 -21.94
C ARG A 38 -0.31 1.05 -22.56
N GLN A 39 -0.25 0.91 -23.90
CA GLN A 39 -0.25 -0.41 -24.55
C GLN A 39 0.98 -1.24 -24.15
N CYS A 40 2.16 -0.60 -24.13
CA CYS A 40 3.38 -1.25 -23.68
C CYS A 40 3.31 -1.65 -22.19
N ALA A 41 2.72 -0.80 -21.34
CA ALA A 41 2.51 -1.07 -19.92
C ALA A 41 1.56 -2.25 -19.67
N ALA A 42 0.47 -2.36 -20.43
CA ALA A 42 -0.44 -3.51 -20.35
C ALA A 42 0.29 -4.80 -20.72
N ALA A 43 0.98 -4.85 -21.86
CA ALA A 43 1.76 -6.01 -22.27
C ALA A 43 2.89 -6.36 -21.27
N PHE A 44 3.48 -5.36 -20.60
CA PHE A 44 4.45 -5.58 -19.53
C PHE A 44 3.80 -6.25 -18.31
N LEU A 45 2.62 -5.78 -17.87
CA LEU A 45 1.91 -6.36 -16.72
C LEU A 45 1.50 -7.81 -17.00
N ASP A 46 1.00 -8.10 -18.20
CA ASP A 46 0.63 -9.45 -18.63
C ASP A 46 1.82 -10.42 -18.67
N ALA A 47 3.03 -9.90 -18.89
CA ALA A 47 4.26 -10.69 -18.94
C ALA A 47 4.94 -10.86 -17.56
N LEU A 48 4.41 -10.25 -16.48
CA LEU A 48 5.01 -10.39 -15.14
C LEU A 48 4.91 -11.83 -14.63
N PRO A 49 5.93 -12.33 -13.91
CA PRO A 49 5.88 -13.68 -13.31
C PRO A 49 4.79 -13.76 -12.23
N THR A 50 3.82 -14.65 -12.44
CA THR A 50 2.63 -14.80 -11.58
C THR A 50 2.92 -15.45 -10.23
N GLU A 51 3.93 -16.30 -10.12
CA GLU A 51 4.25 -17.05 -8.90
C GLU A 51 4.33 -16.16 -7.64
N LYS A 52 5.01 -15.00 -7.75
CA LYS A 52 5.10 -14.04 -6.64
C LYS A 52 3.84 -13.21 -6.46
N LEU A 53 3.13 -12.99 -7.55
CA LEU A 53 1.87 -12.25 -7.51
C LEU A 53 0.77 -13.08 -6.84
N ASP A 54 0.76 -14.40 -7.00
CA ASP A 54 -0.30 -15.27 -6.49
C ASP A 54 -0.15 -15.62 -5.01
N SER A 55 1.07 -15.80 -4.51
CA SER A 55 1.29 -16.21 -3.12
C SER A 55 2.62 -15.77 -2.50
N GLY A 56 3.58 -15.32 -3.32
CA GLY A 56 4.98 -15.13 -2.89
C GLY A 56 5.26 -13.81 -2.17
N GLY A 57 4.55 -12.73 -2.47
CA GLY A 57 4.80 -11.41 -1.91
C GLY A 57 3.68 -10.93 -0.97
N HIS A 58 3.97 -9.91 -0.17
CA HIS A 58 3.01 -9.29 0.75
C HIS A 58 2.88 -7.79 0.46
N LEU A 59 1.70 -7.34 0.05
CA LEU A 59 1.37 -5.94 -0.19
C LEU A 59 0.71 -5.33 1.04
N ILE A 60 1.41 -4.40 1.69
CA ILE A 60 0.99 -3.80 2.96
C ILE A 60 0.73 -2.31 2.77
N GLY A 61 -0.47 -1.86 3.12
CA GLY A 61 -0.83 -0.45 3.17
C GLY A 61 -0.56 0.15 4.55
N ILE A 62 0.16 1.26 4.59
CA ILE A 62 0.39 2.04 5.82
C ILE A 62 -0.38 3.34 5.72
N THR A 63 -1.37 3.51 6.60
CA THR A 63 -2.24 4.68 6.61
C THR A 63 -2.44 5.24 8.01
N GLY A 64 -3.02 6.42 8.13
CA GLY A 64 -3.26 7.10 9.41
C GLY A 64 -3.03 8.60 9.31
N PRO A 65 -3.38 9.40 10.33
CA PRO A 65 -3.36 10.86 10.28
C PRO A 65 -1.95 11.43 10.04
N PRO A 66 -1.86 12.68 9.55
CA PRO A 66 -0.59 13.40 9.46
C PRO A 66 0.08 13.48 10.83
N GLY A 67 1.40 13.37 10.87
CA GLY A 67 2.14 13.42 12.12
C GLY A 67 2.08 12.17 13.01
N ALA A 68 1.34 11.12 12.64
CA ALA A 68 1.32 9.86 13.38
C ALA A 68 2.68 9.10 13.36
N GLY A 69 3.59 9.52 12.48
CA GLY A 69 4.93 8.92 12.38
C GLY A 69 4.98 7.69 11.47
N LYS A 70 4.12 7.64 10.45
CA LYS A 70 4.06 6.55 9.45
C LYS A 70 5.44 6.27 8.85
N SER A 71 6.10 7.27 8.27
CA SER A 71 7.40 7.11 7.61
C SER A 71 8.50 6.62 8.56
N SER A 72 8.50 7.08 9.82
CA SER A 72 9.44 6.58 10.83
C SER A 72 9.15 5.13 11.20
N LEU A 73 7.86 4.76 11.29
CA LEU A 73 7.43 3.39 11.57
C LEU A 73 7.77 2.47 10.38
N THR A 74 7.51 2.93 9.15
CA THR A 74 7.89 2.24 7.91
C THR A 74 9.39 1.96 7.89
N ALA A 75 10.23 2.96 8.20
CA ALA A 75 11.68 2.79 8.25
C ALA A 75 12.10 1.74 9.31
N ALA A 76 11.47 1.72 10.48
CA ALA A 76 11.75 0.74 11.52
C ALA A 76 11.30 -0.69 11.11
N LEU A 77 10.14 -0.84 10.49
CA LEU A 77 9.64 -2.13 9.95
C LEU A 77 10.57 -2.68 8.86
N ILE A 78 11.07 -1.83 7.96
CA ILE A 78 12.05 -2.24 6.94
C ILE A 78 13.25 -2.93 7.60
N GLN A 79 13.80 -2.35 8.68
CA GLN A 79 14.94 -2.93 9.38
C GLN A 79 14.61 -4.32 9.96
N VAL A 80 13.38 -4.53 10.46
CA VAL A 80 12.94 -5.84 10.96
C VAL A 80 12.94 -6.85 9.82
N TRP A 81 12.22 -6.59 8.73
CA TRP A 81 12.15 -7.52 7.61
C TRP A 81 13.51 -7.74 6.92
N ARG A 82 14.36 -6.70 6.88
CA ARG A 82 15.74 -6.86 6.37
C ARG A 82 16.57 -7.80 7.25
N ARG A 83 16.45 -7.73 8.58
CA ARG A 83 17.10 -8.70 9.49
C ARG A 83 16.56 -10.13 9.31
N ARG A 84 15.30 -10.27 8.88
CA ARG A 84 14.68 -11.57 8.51
C ARG A 84 15.09 -12.05 7.11
N GLY A 85 15.96 -11.32 6.39
CA GLY A 85 16.43 -11.64 5.05
C GLY A 85 15.46 -11.31 3.93
N LEU A 86 14.32 -10.67 4.22
CA LEU A 86 13.30 -10.31 3.24
C LEU A 86 13.69 -9.04 2.48
N LYS A 87 13.32 -8.96 1.20
CA LYS A 87 13.52 -7.82 0.32
C LYS A 87 12.30 -6.91 0.37
N VAL A 88 12.52 -5.61 0.53
CA VAL A 88 11.46 -4.66 0.80
C VAL A 88 11.42 -3.54 -0.24
N ALA A 89 10.27 -3.31 -0.84
CA ALA A 89 10.02 -2.13 -1.67
C ALA A 89 9.00 -1.20 -1.01
N ILE A 90 9.15 0.10 -1.25
CA ILE A 90 8.26 1.13 -0.73
C ILE A 90 7.76 1.99 -1.89
N LEU A 91 6.44 2.11 -2.01
CA LEU A 91 5.75 3.07 -2.84
C LEU A 91 5.19 4.17 -1.93
N ALA A 92 5.91 5.26 -1.81
CA ALA A 92 5.49 6.42 -1.02
C ALA A 92 4.61 7.33 -1.89
N VAL A 93 3.34 7.47 -1.49
CA VAL A 93 2.37 8.30 -2.21
C VAL A 93 2.32 9.67 -1.55
N ASP A 94 3.05 10.62 -2.12
CA ASP A 94 3.21 11.98 -1.60
C ASP A 94 2.15 12.95 -2.15
N PRO A 95 1.78 14.02 -1.41
CA PRO A 95 1.01 15.11 -1.98
C PRO A 95 1.79 15.72 -3.14
N SER A 96 1.06 16.06 -4.19
CA SER A 96 1.66 16.81 -5.31
C SER A 96 2.07 18.20 -4.84
N SER A 97 3.26 18.65 -5.23
CA SER A 97 3.61 20.06 -5.11
C SER A 97 2.64 20.91 -5.95
N PRO A 98 2.00 21.92 -5.40
CA PRO A 98 1.09 22.79 -6.15
C PRO A 98 1.83 23.59 -7.26
N ILE A 99 3.16 23.70 -7.18
CA ILE A 99 3.99 24.46 -8.13
C ILE A 99 4.55 23.56 -9.23
N THR A 100 5.05 22.38 -8.89
CA THR A 100 5.76 21.49 -9.83
C THR A 100 4.97 20.26 -10.24
N GLY A 101 3.86 19.94 -9.55
CA GLY A 101 3.09 18.71 -9.73
C GLY A 101 3.83 17.43 -9.34
N GLY A 102 5.09 17.54 -8.88
CA GLY A 102 5.92 16.41 -8.45
C GLY A 102 5.73 16.07 -6.97
N ALA A 103 6.22 14.88 -6.56
CA ALA A 103 6.24 14.46 -5.15
C ALA A 103 7.09 15.41 -4.29
N LEU A 104 6.58 15.74 -3.09
CA LEU A 104 7.34 16.53 -2.13
C LEU A 104 8.47 15.67 -1.55
N LEU A 105 9.71 16.04 -1.80
CA LEU A 105 10.93 15.29 -1.44
C LEU A 105 11.17 15.10 0.06
N GLY A 106 10.31 15.65 0.94
CA GLY A 106 10.55 15.67 2.39
C GLY A 106 10.62 14.29 3.06
N ASP A 107 9.87 13.31 2.57
CA ASP A 107 9.85 11.97 3.19
C ASP A 107 10.99 11.07 2.70
N ARG A 108 11.53 11.30 1.50
CA ARG A 108 12.72 10.58 1.01
C ARG A 108 13.93 10.72 1.91
N LEU A 109 14.12 11.89 2.51
CA LEU A 109 15.27 12.16 3.40
C LEU A 109 15.22 11.36 4.71
N ARG A 110 14.02 11.03 5.21
CA ARG A 110 13.86 10.25 6.44
C ARG A 110 14.08 8.75 6.22
N MET A 111 13.86 8.25 5.00
CA MET A 111 14.10 6.86 4.62
C MET A 111 15.54 6.61 4.16
N HIS A 112 16.36 7.63 4.00
CA HIS A 112 17.73 7.54 3.46
C HIS A 112 18.71 6.72 4.32
N ALA A 113 18.37 6.39 5.56
CA ALA A 113 19.13 5.42 6.35
C ALA A 113 19.21 4.02 5.68
N SER A 114 18.31 3.73 4.73
CA SER A 114 18.25 2.49 3.96
C SER A 114 18.89 2.60 2.57
N GLY A 115 19.35 3.77 2.14
CA GLY A 115 19.80 4.02 0.75
C GLY A 115 21.05 3.23 0.32
N ALA A 116 21.81 2.67 1.26
CA ALA A 116 22.94 1.80 1.00
C ALA A 116 22.55 0.32 0.82
N ASP A 117 21.35 -0.10 1.28
CA ASP A 117 20.91 -1.49 1.17
C ASP A 117 20.31 -1.76 -0.22
N ARG A 118 20.99 -2.62 -0.99
CA ARG A 118 20.56 -3.02 -2.34
C ARG A 118 19.24 -3.80 -2.36
N GLU A 119 18.84 -4.37 -1.25
CA GLU A 119 17.63 -5.16 -1.08
C GLU A 119 16.43 -4.29 -0.61
N VAL A 120 16.62 -2.96 -0.56
CA VAL A 120 15.57 -1.98 -0.33
C VAL A 120 15.39 -1.11 -1.56
N PHE A 121 14.15 -0.94 -2.03
CA PHE A 121 13.81 -0.07 -3.15
C PHE A 121 12.74 0.94 -2.74
N ILE A 122 12.94 2.22 -3.07
CA ILE A 122 12.00 3.29 -2.70
C ILE A 122 11.60 4.06 -3.96
N ARG A 123 10.29 4.17 -4.18
CA ARG A 123 9.70 5.01 -5.22
C ARG A 123 8.71 5.98 -4.60
N SER A 124 8.87 7.28 -4.86
CA SER A 124 7.84 8.27 -4.56
C SER A 124 6.94 8.48 -5.77
N LEU A 125 5.65 8.56 -5.53
CA LEU A 125 4.61 8.85 -6.52
C LEU A 125 3.84 10.08 -6.07
N ALA A 126 3.68 11.07 -6.96
CA ALA A 126 2.89 12.27 -6.70
C ALA A 126 1.39 11.97 -6.90
N CYS A 127 0.54 12.46 -6.00
CA CYS A 127 -0.93 12.29 -6.09
C CYS A 127 -1.57 13.07 -7.27
N ARG A 128 -0.85 13.87 -8.02
CA ARG A 128 -1.22 14.62 -9.25
C ARG A 128 -2.60 15.32 -9.20
N GLY A 129 -2.98 15.87 -8.05
CA GLY A 129 -4.17 16.71 -7.93
C GLY A 129 -5.51 15.98 -7.92
N GLU A 130 -5.53 14.66 -7.85
CA GLU A 130 -6.76 13.90 -7.63
C GLU A 130 -7.26 14.15 -6.21
N PHE A 131 -8.37 14.89 -6.11
CA PHE A 131 -9.05 15.15 -4.85
C PHE A 131 -9.62 13.82 -4.32
N GLY A 132 -8.98 13.26 -3.28
CA GLY A 132 -9.61 12.25 -2.45
C GLY A 132 -9.23 10.79 -2.71
N GLY A 133 -8.14 10.42 -3.46
CA GLY A 133 -7.84 9.02 -3.68
C GLY A 133 -6.36 8.70 -3.95
N LEU A 134 -6.00 7.41 -3.93
CA LEU A 134 -4.76 6.91 -4.51
C LEU A 134 -4.86 6.99 -6.03
N SER A 135 -3.76 7.38 -6.71
CA SER A 135 -3.74 7.39 -8.17
C SER A 135 -3.84 5.98 -8.76
N ALA A 136 -4.40 5.88 -9.96
CA ALA A 136 -4.60 4.59 -10.64
C ALA A 136 -3.28 3.82 -10.89
N GLU A 137 -2.16 4.53 -10.91
CA GLU A 137 -0.83 3.94 -11.11
C GLU A 137 -0.33 3.13 -9.89
N VAL A 138 -0.90 3.33 -8.69
CA VAL A 138 -0.46 2.65 -7.45
C VAL A 138 -0.57 1.13 -7.56
N TRP A 139 -1.68 0.61 -8.04
CA TRP A 139 -1.90 -0.83 -8.15
C TRP A 139 -0.92 -1.50 -9.14
N PRO A 140 -0.82 -1.10 -10.42
CA PRO A 140 0.11 -1.70 -11.36
C PRO A 140 1.58 -1.53 -10.95
N MET A 141 1.96 -0.41 -10.32
CA MET A 141 3.30 -0.24 -9.76
C MET A 141 3.57 -1.20 -8.60
N SER A 142 2.57 -1.45 -7.75
CA SER A 142 2.68 -2.42 -6.66
C SER A 142 2.88 -3.84 -7.19
N LEU A 143 2.19 -4.23 -8.27
CA LEU A 143 2.39 -5.53 -8.93
C LEU A 143 3.81 -5.68 -9.49
N ALA A 144 4.32 -4.65 -10.18
CA ALA A 144 5.69 -4.65 -10.68
C ALA A 144 6.74 -4.78 -9.54
N MET A 145 6.49 -4.13 -8.40
CA MET A 145 7.35 -4.26 -7.22
C MET A 145 7.24 -5.66 -6.58
N LEU A 146 6.03 -6.23 -6.47
CA LEU A 146 5.80 -7.58 -5.94
C LEU A 146 6.51 -8.67 -6.76
N ALA A 147 6.64 -8.49 -8.08
CA ALA A 147 7.40 -9.42 -8.91
C ALA A 147 8.88 -9.51 -8.52
N ALA A 148 9.44 -8.48 -7.87
CA ALA A 148 10.85 -8.38 -7.50
C ALA A 148 11.13 -8.47 -5.99
N PHE A 149 10.19 -8.10 -5.13
CA PHE A 149 10.36 -7.97 -3.67
C PHE A 149 9.39 -8.88 -2.90
N ASP A 150 9.79 -9.22 -1.67
CA ASP A 150 9.00 -10.08 -0.79
C ASP A 150 7.94 -9.29 -0.02
N ILE A 151 8.27 -8.04 0.35
CA ILE A 151 7.36 -7.09 1.00
C ILE A 151 7.28 -5.81 0.14
N VAL A 152 6.07 -5.37 -0.13
CA VAL A 152 5.81 -4.07 -0.77
C VAL A 152 4.95 -3.22 0.17
N LEU A 153 5.48 -2.08 0.58
CA LEU A 153 4.78 -1.11 1.42
C LEU A 153 4.20 0.02 0.55
N VAL A 154 2.92 0.28 0.69
CA VAL A 154 2.26 1.47 0.13
C VAL A 154 2.00 2.43 1.28
N GLU A 155 2.76 3.52 1.34
CA GLU A 155 2.61 4.54 2.37
C GLU A 155 1.83 5.75 1.84
N THR A 156 0.80 6.16 2.56
CA THR A 156 -0.03 7.32 2.20
C THR A 156 0.21 8.51 3.10
N VAL A 157 -0.05 9.71 2.60
CA VAL A 157 0.19 10.98 3.35
C VAL A 157 -0.86 11.29 4.42
N GLY A 158 -1.88 10.45 4.60
CA GLY A 158 -2.86 10.59 5.68
C GLY A 158 -3.68 11.90 5.63
N VAL A 159 -4.33 12.20 4.51
CA VAL A 159 -5.26 13.32 4.38
C VAL A 159 -6.61 12.82 3.84
N GLY A 160 -7.56 12.57 4.73
CA GLY A 160 -8.95 12.31 4.38
C GLY A 160 -9.22 10.94 3.75
N GLN A 161 -10.08 10.88 2.73
CA GLN A 161 -10.57 9.63 2.11
C GLN A 161 -9.50 8.70 1.52
N LYS A 162 -8.25 9.15 1.37
CA LYS A 162 -7.12 8.34 0.91
C LYS A 162 -6.79 7.17 1.84
N GLU A 163 -7.19 7.26 3.10
CA GLU A 163 -7.00 6.20 4.09
C GLU A 163 -7.84 4.96 3.78
N ILE A 164 -9.03 5.15 3.17
CA ILE A 164 -9.91 4.08 2.74
C ILE A 164 -9.38 3.41 1.46
N ASP A 165 -8.87 4.21 0.52
CA ASP A 165 -8.44 3.69 -0.77
C ASP A 165 -7.24 2.73 -0.67
N VAL A 166 -6.32 2.95 0.27
CA VAL A 166 -5.18 2.04 0.47
C VAL A 166 -5.62 0.65 0.90
N SER A 167 -6.68 0.55 1.71
CA SER A 167 -7.21 -0.73 2.16
C SER A 167 -7.82 -1.56 1.02
N LYS A 168 -8.37 -0.89 0.02
CA LYS A 168 -8.95 -1.50 -1.16
C LYS A 168 -7.90 -2.00 -2.17
N MET A 169 -6.64 -1.63 -2.00
CA MET A 169 -5.54 -1.92 -2.91
C MET A 169 -4.39 -2.69 -2.26
N THR A 170 -4.59 -3.27 -1.07
CA THR A 170 -3.53 -3.99 -0.35
C THR A 170 -4.02 -5.27 0.30
N ASP A 171 -3.12 -6.26 0.43
CA ASP A 171 -3.43 -7.52 1.11
C ASP A 171 -3.71 -7.28 2.59
N THR A 172 -2.86 -6.47 3.22
CA THR A 172 -2.95 -6.10 4.65
C THR A 172 -2.89 -4.59 4.81
N THR A 173 -3.76 -4.02 5.63
CA THR A 173 -3.75 -2.59 5.94
C THR A 173 -3.42 -2.36 7.40
N CYS A 174 -2.40 -1.54 7.65
CA CYS A 174 -2.00 -1.07 8.98
C CYS A 174 -2.45 0.38 9.18
N PHE A 175 -3.27 0.61 10.19
CA PHE A 175 -3.64 1.96 10.61
C PHE A 175 -2.74 2.43 11.75
N VAL A 176 -2.04 3.55 11.53
CA VAL A 176 -1.15 4.17 12.51
C VAL A 176 -1.89 5.28 13.25
N ALA A 177 -2.30 5.00 14.48
CA ALA A 177 -2.97 5.96 15.35
C ALA A 177 -1.96 6.87 16.06
N GLN A 178 -2.33 8.13 16.23
CA GLN A 178 -1.55 9.10 17.00
C GLN A 178 -2.10 9.22 18.42
N PRO A 179 -1.26 9.16 19.48
CA PRO A 179 -1.67 9.43 20.84
C PRO A 179 -2.22 10.83 21.02
N ALA A 180 -3.20 11.00 21.92
CA ALA A 180 -3.82 12.30 22.30
C ALA A 180 -4.49 13.06 21.15
N SER A 181 -4.63 12.46 19.97
CA SER A 181 -5.38 13.03 18.85
C SER A 181 -6.86 12.63 19.01
N GLY A 182 -7.73 13.62 19.25
CA GLY A 182 -9.18 13.40 19.24
C GLY A 182 -9.68 12.82 17.91
N ASP A 183 -8.94 13.07 16.84
CA ASP A 183 -9.19 12.57 15.49
C ASP A 183 -9.09 11.04 15.41
N SER A 184 -8.17 10.39 16.14
CA SER A 184 -8.05 8.92 16.15
C SER A 184 -9.35 8.23 16.58
N ILE A 185 -10.09 8.83 17.52
CA ILE A 185 -11.39 8.33 17.99
C ILE A 185 -12.51 8.70 17.01
N GLN A 186 -12.40 9.85 16.33
CA GLN A 186 -13.37 10.25 15.31
C GLN A 186 -13.26 9.39 14.04
N PHE A 187 -12.06 9.00 13.63
CA PHE A 187 -11.84 8.00 12.57
C PHE A 187 -12.49 6.66 12.91
N LEU A 188 -12.43 6.25 14.17
CA LEU A 188 -13.11 5.08 14.71
C LEU A 188 -14.64 5.16 14.58
N LYS A 189 -15.21 6.34 14.89
CA LYS A 189 -16.66 6.58 14.84
C LYS A 189 -17.20 6.81 13.43
N ALA A 190 -16.34 7.24 12.49
CA ALA A 190 -16.72 7.50 11.10
C ALA A 190 -16.80 6.26 10.22
N GLY A 191 -16.69 5.04 10.77
CA GLY A 191 -16.73 3.77 10.02
C GLY A 191 -15.42 3.39 9.34
N ILE A 192 -14.36 4.18 9.52
CA ILE A 192 -13.03 3.89 8.96
C ILE A 192 -12.39 2.65 9.63
N MET A 193 -12.90 2.24 10.79
CA MET A 193 -12.39 1.08 11.54
C MET A 193 -12.83 -0.29 11.02
N GLU A 194 -13.71 -0.35 10.05
CA GLU A 194 -14.04 -1.63 9.38
C GLU A 194 -12.97 -2.06 8.38
N ILE A 195 -11.91 -1.25 8.22
CA ILE A 195 -10.95 -1.36 7.12
C ILE A 195 -9.57 -1.88 7.52
N PRO A 196 -8.94 -1.50 8.67
CA PRO A 196 -7.59 -1.94 8.99
C PRO A 196 -7.56 -3.37 9.51
N HIS A 197 -6.56 -4.14 9.06
CA HIS A 197 -6.28 -5.49 9.57
C HIS A 197 -5.37 -5.48 10.78
N VAL A 198 -4.58 -4.41 10.96
CA VAL A 198 -3.73 -4.18 12.12
C VAL A 198 -3.83 -2.71 12.53
N ILE A 199 -3.95 -2.42 13.82
CA ILE A 199 -3.89 -1.06 14.35
C ILE A 199 -2.67 -0.92 15.25
N VAL A 200 -1.91 0.15 15.08
CA VAL A 200 -0.78 0.47 15.95
C VAL A 200 -0.87 1.90 16.47
N VAL A 201 -0.76 2.07 17.78
CA VAL A 201 -0.56 3.37 18.42
C VAL A 201 0.95 3.62 18.45
N ASN A 202 1.42 4.49 17.55
CA ASN A 202 2.83 4.87 17.49
C ASN A 202 3.14 5.93 18.57
N LYS A 203 4.41 6.20 18.81
CA LYS A 203 4.89 7.14 19.85
C LYS A 203 4.48 6.69 21.26
N GLU A 204 4.66 5.40 21.57
CA GLU A 204 4.41 4.86 22.91
C GLU A 204 5.21 5.57 24.01
N ASP A 205 6.35 6.12 23.65
CA ASP A 205 7.24 6.94 24.49
C ASP A 205 6.57 8.19 25.11
N ILE A 206 5.44 8.65 24.55
CA ILE A 206 4.61 9.72 25.16
C ILE A 206 3.89 9.24 26.45
N GLY A 207 3.89 7.94 26.75
CA GLY A 207 3.44 7.39 28.02
C GLY A 207 1.93 7.28 28.16
N MET A 208 1.33 8.01 29.13
CA MET A 208 -0.09 7.85 29.50
C MET A 208 -1.05 8.10 28.34
N ALA A 209 -0.76 9.08 27.48
CA ALA A 209 -1.61 9.39 26.34
C ALA A 209 -1.69 8.22 25.34
N ALA A 210 -0.58 7.55 25.05
CA ALA A 210 -0.52 6.39 24.18
C ALA A 210 -1.29 5.21 24.79
N ARG A 211 -1.12 4.93 26.08
CA ARG A 211 -1.84 3.87 26.81
C ARG A 211 -3.34 4.09 26.80
N LYS A 212 -3.80 5.33 27.01
CA LYS A 212 -5.21 5.69 26.95
C LYS A 212 -5.79 5.41 25.56
N THR A 213 -5.14 5.92 24.50
CA THR A 213 -5.57 5.69 23.11
C THR A 213 -5.64 4.19 22.80
N LEU A 214 -4.62 3.41 23.19
CA LEU A 214 -4.61 1.96 22.97
C LEU A 214 -5.78 1.26 23.68
N SER A 215 -6.07 1.64 24.93
CA SER A 215 -7.18 1.07 25.70
C SER A 215 -8.54 1.37 25.05
N GLU A 216 -8.74 2.60 24.58
CA GLU A 216 -9.96 3.01 23.90
C GLU A 216 -10.15 2.27 22.57
N LEU A 217 -9.07 2.11 21.79
CA LEU A 217 -9.06 1.32 20.56
C LEU A 217 -9.44 -0.14 20.82
N ARG A 218 -8.80 -0.79 21.80
CA ARG A 218 -9.09 -2.18 22.17
C ARG A 218 -10.54 -2.38 22.63
N ASN A 219 -11.09 -1.43 23.39
CA ASN A 219 -12.48 -1.49 23.83
C ASN A 219 -13.48 -1.37 22.68
N THR A 220 -13.13 -0.56 21.65
CA THR A 220 -13.98 -0.41 20.46
C THR A 220 -13.91 -1.66 19.58
N LEU A 221 -12.71 -2.19 19.34
CA LEU A 221 -12.49 -3.40 18.54
C LEU A 221 -13.17 -4.65 19.13
N ARG A 222 -13.23 -4.78 20.46
CA ARG A 222 -13.93 -5.90 21.12
C ARG A 222 -15.43 -5.95 20.80
N ARG A 223 -16.01 -4.85 20.34
CA ARG A 223 -17.43 -4.73 19.99
C ARG A 223 -17.69 -4.93 18.50
N GLN A 224 -16.64 -4.96 17.70
CA GLN A 224 -16.70 -5.16 16.26
C GLN A 224 -16.11 -6.53 15.94
N MET A 225 -16.88 -7.35 15.27
CA MET A 225 -16.38 -8.60 14.68
C MET A 225 -16.08 -8.30 13.20
N ASP A 226 -14.87 -8.62 12.76
CA ASP A 226 -14.56 -8.64 11.34
C ASP A 226 -15.49 -9.67 10.65
N PRO A 227 -16.21 -9.30 9.59
CA PRO A 227 -17.04 -10.22 8.83
C PRO A 227 -16.28 -11.46 8.34
N GLU A 228 -15.00 -11.34 8.10
CA GLU A 228 -14.11 -12.42 7.63
C GLU A 228 -13.56 -13.28 8.78
N GLY A 229 -13.77 -12.88 10.05
CA GLY A 229 -13.35 -13.61 11.24
C GLY A 229 -11.90 -13.38 11.67
N TRP A 230 -11.23 -12.35 11.13
CA TRP A 230 -9.95 -11.87 11.61
C TRP A 230 -10.13 -11.01 12.86
N GLN A 231 -9.37 -11.26 13.92
CA GLN A 231 -9.35 -10.41 15.11
C GLN A 231 -8.29 -9.32 14.92
N VAL A 232 -8.74 -8.11 14.65
CA VAL A 232 -7.84 -6.96 14.44
C VAL A 232 -7.01 -6.68 15.70
N PRO A 233 -5.67 -6.89 15.68
CA PRO A 233 -4.83 -6.57 16.83
C PRO A 233 -4.65 -5.07 16.96
N ALA A 234 -4.72 -4.55 18.19
CA ALA A 234 -4.30 -3.19 18.52
C ALA A 234 -3.03 -3.26 19.37
N LEU A 235 -1.94 -2.73 18.82
CA LEU A 235 -0.60 -2.75 19.37
C LEU A 235 -0.12 -1.34 19.72
N SER A 236 0.93 -1.25 20.53
CA SER A 236 1.68 -0.01 20.71
C SER A 236 3.11 -0.17 20.20
N ALA A 237 3.69 0.90 19.70
CA ALA A 237 5.06 0.94 19.24
C ALA A 237 5.66 2.34 19.39
N SER A 238 6.98 2.40 19.46
CA SER A 238 7.74 3.64 19.30
C SER A 238 8.79 3.45 18.22
N ALA A 239 8.59 4.08 17.08
CA ALA A 239 9.59 4.09 16.02
C ALA A 239 10.90 4.78 16.47
N ALA A 240 10.82 5.72 17.41
CA ALA A 240 11.98 6.43 17.95
C ALA A 240 12.84 5.56 18.88
N LEU A 241 12.19 4.70 19.69
CA LEU A 241 12.87 3.81 20.65
C LEU A 241 13.07 2.38 20.10
N GLY A 242 12.46 2.05 18.96
CA GLY A 242 12.48 0.71 18.39
C GLY A 242 11.62 -0.32 19.14
N SER A 243 10.79 0.11 20.11
CA SER A 243 9.93 -0.78 20.90
C SER A 243 8.66 -1.13 20.11
N GLY A 244 8.17 -2.37 20.25
CA GLY A 244 6.92 -2.84 19.64
C GLY A 244 6.98 -3.06 18.11
N ILE A 245 8.12 -2.82 17.47
CA ILE A 245 8.26 -2.91 16.00
C ILE A 245 8.27 -4.37 15.53
N GLU A 246 8.96 -5.26 16.25
CA GLU A 246 8.96 -6.72 15.94
C GLU A 246 7.54 -7.28 16.05
N GLN A 247 6.82 -6.95 17.14
CA GLN A 247 5.43 -7.40 17.33
C GLN A 247 4.49 -6.86 16.26
N LEU A 248 4.74 -5.63 15.77
CA LEU A 248 3.96 -5.08 14.68
C LEU A 248 4.25 -5.83 13.37
N ALA A 249 5.51 -6.12 13.08
CA ALA A 249 5.88 -6.92 11.90
C ALA A 249 5.22 -8.31 11.96
N ASP A 250 5.30 -8.99 13.13
CA ASP A 250 4.67 -10.29 13.35
C ASP A 250 3.15 -10.26 13.13
N ALA A 251 2.47 -9.21 13.58
CA ALA A 251 1.04 -9.06 13.39
C ALA A 251 0.65 -8.87 11.91
N LEU A 252 1.47 -8.13 11.16
CA LEU A 252 1.29 -7.95 9.72
C LEU A 252 1.52 -9.27 8.96
N ASP A 253 2.59 -9.97 9.29
CA ASP A 253 2.91 -11.28 8.70
C ASP A 253 1.84 -12.32 9.04
N SER A 254 1.35 -12.33 10.30
CA SER A 254 0.28 -13.22 10.75
C SER A 254 -1.05 -13.02 10.00
N HIS A 255 -1.41 -11.80 9.62
CA HIS A 255 -2.60 -11.57 8.81
C HIS A 255 -2.45 -12.21 7.42
N ARG A 256 -1.30 -12.09 6.78
CA ARG A 256 -1.02 -12.77 5.51
C ARG A 256 -1.11 -14.29 5.64
N GLU A 257 -0.48 -14.86 6.69
CA GLU A 257 -0.54 -16.29 6.96
C GLU A 257 -1.98 -16.77 7.19
N TRP A 258 -2.79 -15.97 7.88
CA TRP A 258 -4.20 -16.25 8.10
C TRP A 258 -5.00 -16.28 6.79
N LEU A 259 -4.76 -15.34 5.86
CA LEU A 259 -5.37 -15.34 4.52
C LEU A 259 -4.96 -16.57 3.71
N LEU A 260 -3.67 -16.94 3.75
CA LEU A 260 -3.15 -18.12 3.05
C LEU A 260 -3.73 -19.42 3.61
N ALA A 261 -3.77 -19.59 4.93
CA ALA A 261 -4.30 -20.78 5.58
C ALA A 261 -5.79 -21.02 5.30
N ARG A 262 -6.55 -19.96 4.98
CA ARG A 262 -7.96 -20.02 4.62
C ARG A 262 -8.22 -20.07 3.11
N GLY A 263 -7.19 -20.01 2.28
CA GLY A 263 -7.35 -19.92 0.82
C GLY A 263 -7.97 -18.59 0.35
N GLN A 264 -7.94 -17.54 1.19
CA GLN A 264 -8.59 -16.25 0.91
C GLN A 264 -7.63 -15.23 0.26
N PHE A 265 -6.35 -15.56 0.16
CA PHE A 265 -5.33 -14.62 -0.33
C PHE A 265 -5.56 -14.22 -1.79
N THR A 266 -5.82 -15.18 -2.67
CA THR A 266 -6.10 -14.92 -4.09
C THR A 266 -7.39 -14.12 -4.26
N ALA A 267 -8.47 -14.51 -3.56
CA ALA A 267 -9.73 -13.78 -3.59
C ALA A 267 -9.57 -12.32 -3.10
N ARG A 268 -8.73 -12.11 -2.08
CA ARG A 268 -8.39 -10.75 -1.61
C ARG A 268 -7.73 -9.93 -2.72
N ARG A 269 -6.76 -10.48 -3.45
CA ARG A 269 -6.09 -9.80 -4.57
C ARG A 269 -7.00 -9.54 -5.76
N GLN A 270 -7.85 -10.49 -6.11
CA GLN A 270 -8.88 -10.30 -7.15
C GLN A 270 -9.80 -9.15 -6.78
N ARG A 271 -10.24 -9.07 -5.52
CA ARG A 271 -11.05 -7.93 -5.04
C ARG A 271 -10.28 -6.60 -5.15
N CYS A 272 -9.00 -6.56 -4.76
CA CYS A 272 -8.17 -5.35 -4.91
C CYS A 272 -8.05 -4.94 -6.40
N GLN A 273 -7.87 -5.89 -7.29
CA GLN A 273 -7.82 -5.66 -8.74
C GLN A 273 -9.15 -5.12 -9.27
N ALA A 274 -10.27 -5.69 -8.84
CA ALA A 274 -11.60 -5.23 -9.25
C ALA A 274 -11.90 -3.81 -8.76
N GLU A 275 -11.59 -3.50 -7.48
CA GLU A 275 -11.72 -2.15 -6.92
C GLU A 275 -10.87 -1.13 -7.71
N TRP A 276 -9.63 -1.50 -8.03
CA TRP A 276 -8.75 -0.68 -8.86
C TRP A 276 -9.34 -0.48 -10.26
N LEU A 277 -9.79 -1.55 -10.93
CA LEU A 277 -10.35 -1.49 -12.28
C LEU A 277 -11.57 -0.56 -12.33
N VAL A 278 -12.51 -0.73 -11.40
CA VAL A 278 -13.71 0.11 -11.30
C VAL A 278 -13.32 1.58 -11.09
N LYS A 279 -12.37 1.84 -10.20
CA LYS A 279 -11.87 3.19 -9.95
C LYS A 279 -11.24 3.79 -11.22
N HIS A 280 -10.34 3.07 -11.87
CA HIS A 280 -9.65 3.51 -13.07
C HIS A 280 -10.63 3.81 -14.22
N LEU A 281 -11.57 2.91 -14.48
CA LEU A 281 -12.58 3.11 -15.50
C LEU A 281 -13.52 4.28 -15.19
N ARG A 282 -13.82 4.49 -13.89
CA ARG A 282 -14.62 5.65 -13.45
C ARG A 282 -13.90 6.97 -13.68
N GLU A 283 -12.60 7.02 -13.46
CA GLU A 283 -11.77 8.20 -13.69
C GLU A 283 -11.63 8.52 -15.19
N GLU A 284 -11.49 7.49 -16.04
CA GLU A 284 -11.33 7.69 -17.48
C GLU A 284 -12.65 7.95 -18.23
N PHE A 285 -13.72 7.21 -17.90
CA PHE A 285 -14.95 7.16 -18.69
C PHE A 285 -16.19 7.64 -17.91
N GLY A 286 -16.04 8.02 -16.64
CA GLY A 286 -17.13 8.44 -15.77
C GLY A 286 -18.14 7.32 -15.50
N ARG A 287 -19.26 7.69 -14.84
CA ARG A 287 -20.37 6.74 -14.57
C ARG A 287 -21.01 6.16 -15.82
N TYR A 288 -21.03 6.93 -16.90
CA TYR A 288 -21.61 6.47 -18.16
C TYR A 288 -20.82 5.30 -18.74
N GLY A 289 -19.48 5.36 -18.75
CA GLY A 289 -18.64 4.26 -19.23
C GLY A 289 -18.83 2.98 -18.41
N ILE A 290 -18.86 3.09 -17.07
CA ILE A 290 -19.13 1.95 -16.17
C ILE A 290 -20.48 1.29 -16.51
N ASN A 291 -21.54 2.09 -16.65
CA ASN A 291 -22.88 1.56 -16.97
C ASN A 291 -22.93 0.86 -18.34
N ARG A 292 -22.16 1.34 -19.32
CA ARG A 292 -22.04 0.69 -20.65
C ARG A 292 -21.36 -0.67 -20.59
N LEU A 293 -20.50 -0.89 -19.59
CA LEU A 293 -19.82 -2.17 -19.33
C LEU A 293 -20.62 -3.13 -18.43
N GLY A 294 -21.89 -2.83 -18.15
CA GLY A 294 -22.77 -3.67 -17.32
C GLY A 294 -22.80 -3.29 -15.85
N GLY A 295 -22.18 -2.17 -15.47
CA GLY A 295 -22.12 -1.69 -14.08
C GLY A 295 -20.94 -2.28 -13.28
N GLU A 296 -20.81 -1.84 -12.05
CA GLU A 296 -19.70 -2.27 -11.18
C GLU A 296 -19.72 -3.77 -10.89
N SER A 297 -20.90 -4.35 -10.64
CA SER A 297 -21.06 -5.79 -10.37
C SER A 297 -20.55 -6.67 -11.51
N ALA A 298 -20.77 -6.27 -12.78
CA ALA A 298 -20.25 -7.00 -13.92
C ALA A 298 -18.72 -6.93 -14.02
N LEU A 299 -18.12 -5.78 -13.64
CA LEU A 299 -16.67 -5.63 -13.62
C LEU A 299 -16.02 -6.46 -12.50
N PHE A 300 -16.67 -6.57 -11.33
CA PHE A 300 -16.20 -7.46 -10.26
C PHE A 300 -16.24 -8.92 -10.71
N ALA A 301 -17.36 -9.37 -11.29
CA ALA A 301 -17.51 -10.74 -11.79
C ALA A 301 -16.45 -11.08 -12.86
N ALA A 302 -16.15 -10.16 -13.77
CA ALA A 302 -15.16 -10.36 -14.83
C ALA A 302 -13.71 -10.48 -14.32
N VAL A 303 -13.41 -10.07 -13.10
CA VAL A 303 -12.08 -10.23 -12.48
C VAL A 303 -11.99 -11.54 -11.68
N GLU A 304 -13.14 -12.07 -11.22
CA GLU A 304 -13.20 -13.33 -10.46
C GLU A 304 -13.19 -14.58 -11.38
N GLU A 305 -13.56 -14.43 -12.68
CA GLU A 305 -13.43 -15.47 -13.73
C GLU A 305 -11.96 -15.62 -14.20
#